data_e4314422fe47797e70eafd15e567faa6
#
_entry.id   e4314422fe47797e70eafd15e567faa6
#
_cell.length_a   1.000
_cell.length_b   1.000
_cell.length_c   1.000
_cell.angle_alpha   90.00
_cell.angle_beta   90.00
_cell.angle_gamma   90.00
#
_symmetry.space_group_name_H-M   'P 1'
#
loop_
_entity.id
_entity.type
_entity.pdbx_description
1 polymer ?
#
loop_
_entity_poly.entity_id
_entity_poly.type
_entity_poly.pdbx_seq_one_letter_code
_entity_poly.pdbx_strand_id
1 'polypeptide(L)'
;GDLEALRELLRQAQTAPEEELPEALFRYHRGVVFLSGNTITPLLFNAFKKVNLEFWSGYIRSVGREESLRTLARFTDLIAAGQGDEAARLLGQGLEQFETTL
;
A
#
# COMPACT_ATOMS: atom_id res chain seq x y z
N GLY A 1 3.72 15.40 10.78
CA GLY A 1 2.38 15.30 10.19
C GLY A 1 2.11 13.94 9.57
N ASP A 2 0.90 13.78 9.10
CA ASP A 2 0.44 12.50 8.52
C ASP A 2 1.21 12.15 7.24
N LEU A 3 1.51 13.15 6.42
CA LEU A 3 2.27 12.91 5.19
C LEU A 3 3.69 12.47 5.48
N GLU A 4 4.31 13.03 6.52
CA GLU A 4 5.65 12.63 6.93
C GLU A 4 5.66 11.18 7.43
N ALA A 5 4.64 10.78 8.17
CA ALA A 5 4.49 9.40 8.63
C ALA A 5 4.35 8.45 7.42
N LEU A 6 3.58 8.85 6.41
CA LEU A 6 3.40 8.04 5.22
C LEU A 6 4.70 7.91 4.42
N ARG A 7 5.46 9.00 4.31
CA ARG A 7 6.76 8.98 3.64
C ARG A 7 7.75 8.07 4.35
N GLU A 8 7.70 8.04 5.68
CA GLU A 8 8.53 7.12 6.47
C GLU A 8 8.17 5.67 6.19
N LEU A 9 6.87 5.36 6.08
CA LEU A 9 6.42 4.02 5.72
C LEU A 9 6.87 3.64 4.30
N LEU A 10 6.85 4.59 3.37
CA LEU A 10 7.38 4.37 2.02
C LEU A 10 8.88 4.06 2.07
N ARG A 11 9.65 4.83 2.84
CA ARG A 11 11.08 4.61 2.98
C ARG A 11 11.37 3.24 3.57
N GLN A 12 10.60 2.82 4.57
CA GLN A 12 10.74 1.48 5.15
C GLN A 12 10.52 0.39 4.11
N ALA A 13 9.53 0.57 3.23
CA ALA A 13 9.29 -0.40 2.16
C ALA A 13 10.44 -0.42 1.15
N GLN A 14 10.98 0.76 0.81
CA GLN A 14 12.09 0.85 -0.14
C GLN A 14 13.37 0.18 0.36
N THR A 15 13.57 0.16 1.67
CA THR A 15 14.77 -0.41 2.29
C THR A 15 14.55 -1.79 2.91
N ALA A 16 13.33 -2.32 2.86
CA ALA A 16 13.01 -3.60 3.48
C ALA A 16 13.71 -4.76 2.77
N PRO A 17 14.21 -5.76 3.52
CA PRO A 17 14.64 -7.01 2.92
C PRO A 17 13.48 -7.67 2.18
N GLU A 18 13.80 -8.52 1.21
CA GLU A 18 12.78 -9.14 0.36
C GLU A 18 11.69 -9.85 1.17
N GLU A 19 12.09 -10.60 2.21
CA GLU A 19 11.15 -11.35 3.04
C GLU A 19 10.27 -10.46 3.92
N GLU A 20 10.66 -9.21 4.15
CA GLU A 20 9.89 -8.26 4.95
C GLU A 20 9.06 -7.29 4.10
N LEU A 21 9.24 -7.33 2.79
CA LEU A 21 8.55 -6.41 1.89
C LEU A 21 7.02 -6.52 1.96
N PRO A 22 6.42 -7.73 2.00
CA PRO A 22 4.96 -7.80 2.12
C PRO A 22 4.42 -7.10 3.37
N GLU A 23 5.09 -7.24 4.50
CA GLU A 23 4.68 -6.56 5.73
C GLU A 23 4.85 -5.05 5.61
N ALA A 24 5.91 -4.58 4.96
CA ALA A 24 6.12 -3.16 4.74
C ALA A 24 5.01 -2.57 3.85
N LEU A 25 4.60 -3.29 2.80
CA LEU A 25 3.46 -2.87 1.97
C LEU A 25 2.16 -2.85 2.78
N PHE A 26 1.94 -3.85 3.62
CA PHE A 26 0.78 -3.87 4.49
C PHE A 26 0.75 -2.64 5.39
N ARG A 27 1.87 -2.31 6.02
CA ARG A 27 1.95 -1.14 6.91
C ARG A 27 1.70 0.17 6.15
N TYR A 28 2.22 0.28 4.94
CA TYR A 28 1.99 1.46 4.12
C TYR A 28 0.50 1.64 3.81
N HIS A 29 -0.16 0.58 3.35
CA HIS A 29 -1.58 0.67 3.00
C HIS A 29 -2.45 0.92 4.21
N ARG A 30 -2.10 0.35 5.37
CA ARG A 30 -2.78 0.65 6.62
C ARG A 30 -2.66 2.14 6.96
N GLY A 31 -1.48 2.73 6.73
CA GLY A 31 -1.26 4.16 6.94
C GLY A 31 -2.15 5.01 6.04
N VAL A 32 -2.28 4.64 4.76
CA VAL A 32 -3.18 5.34 3.84
C VAL A 32 -4.62 5.29 4.32
N VAL A 33 -5.08 4.13 4.79
CA VAL A 33 -6.44 3.98 5.31
C VAL A 33 -6.65 4.87 6.54
N PHE A 34 -5.67 4.95 7.44
CA PHE A 34 -5.75 5.85 8.60
C PHE A 34 -5.89 7.31 8.16
N LEU A 35 -5.16 7.72 7.12
CA LEU A 35 -5.24 9.09 6.60
C LEU A 35 -6.60 9.41 6.02
N SER A 36 -7.33 8.41 5.53
CA SER A 36 -8.66 8.61 4.98
C SER A 36 -9.71 8.94 6.04
N GLY A 37 -9.37 8.80 7.33
CA GLY A 37 -10.29 9.06 8.43
C GLY A 37 -11.28 7.95 8.72
N ASN A 38 -11.18 6.83 8.02
CA ASN A 38 -12.09 5.70 8.21
C ASN A 38 -11.53 4.77 9.29
N THR A 39 -12.05 4.89 10.53
CA THR A 39 -11.57 4.11 11.66
C THR A 39 -11.97 2.64 11.61
N ILE A 40 -13.08 2.33 10.94
CA ILE A 40 -13.55 0.94 10.82
C ILE A 40 -12.62 0.13 9.94
N THR A 41 -12.22 0.68 8.80
CA THR A 41 -11.35 -0.01 7.85
C THR A 41 -9.98 -0.38 8.44
N PRO A 42 -9.31 0.50 9.24
CA PRO A 42 -8.07 0.07 9.90
C PRO A 42 -8.22 -1.12 10.83
N LEU A 43 -9.34 -1.19 11.57
CA LEU A 43 -9.61 -2.33 12.44
C LEU A 43 -9.76 -3.61 11.64
N LEU A 44 -10.54 -3.55 10.54
CA LEU A 44 -10.70 -4.70 9.64
C LEU A 44 -9.37 -5.06 8.99
N PHE A 45 -8.59 -4.09 8.60
CA PHE A 45 -7.28 -4.30 8.00
C PHE A 45 -6.39 -5.11 8.93
N ASN A 46 -6.37 -4.75 10.22
CA ASN A 46 -5.58 -5.47 11.23
C ASN A 46 -6.15 -6.87 11.49
N ALA A 47 -7.47 -7.02 11.54
CA ALA A 47 -8.11 -8.31 11.79
C ALA A 47 -7.80 -9.32 10.70
N PHE A 48 -7.63 -8.87 9.47
CA PHE A 48 -7.31 -9.73 8.33
C PHE A 48 -5.85 -9.60 7.89
N LYS A 49 -4.96 -9.29 8.82
CA LYS A 49 -3.54 -9.08 8.51
C LYS A 49 -2.93 -10.23 7.73
N LYS A 50 -3.20 -11.46 8.13
CA LYS A 50 -2.63 -12.64 7.47
C LYS A 50 -3.06 -12.70 6.00
N VAL A 51 -4.34 -12.46 5.73
CA VAL A 51 -4.86 -12.47 4.36
C VAL A 51 -4.22 -11.35 3.54
N ASN A 52 -4.07 -10.16 4.16
CA ASN A 52 -3.43 -9.04 3.49
C ASN A 52 -1.97 -9.34 3.16
N LEU A 53 -1.24 -9.97 4.07
CA LEU A 53 0.16 -10.33 3.81
C LEU A 53 0.28 -11.33 2.66
N GLU A 54 -0.61 -12.30 2.59
CA GLU A 54 -0.65 -13.25 1.48
C GLU A 54 -0.96 -12.54 0.16
N PHE A 55 -1.89 -11.59 0.18
CA PHE A 55 -2.23 -10.79 -0.98
C PHE A 55 -1.02 -9.99 -1.46
N TRP A 56 -0.34 -9.28 -0.57
CA TRP A 56 0.81 -8.47 -0.96
C TRP A 56 1.99 -9.32 -1.43
N SER A 57 2.18 -10.50 -0.85
CA SER A 57 3.19 -11.44 -1.33
C SER A 57 2.90 -11.85 -2.77
N GLY A 58 1.64 -12.17 -3.08
CA GLY A 58 1.24 -12.51 -4.44
C GLY A 58 1.39 -11.34 -5.41
N TYR A 59 1.05 -10.14 -4.96
CA TYR A 59 1.18 -8.94 -5.77
C TYR A 59 2.65 -8.69 -6.12
N ILE A 60 3.55 -8.79 -5.15
CA ILE A 60 4.99 -8.59 -5.39
C ILE A 60 5.53 -9.62 -6.37
N ARG A 61 5.11 -10.88 -6.23
CA ARG A 61 5.52 -11.93 -7.17
C ARG A 61 5.02 -11.66 -8.59
N SER A 62 3.83 -11.07 -8.70
CA SER A 62 3.21 -10.80 -10.00
C SER A 62 3.85 -9.62 -10.72
N VAL A 63 4.10 -8.50 -10.04
CA VAL A 63 4.57 -7.27 -10.68
C VAL A 63 6.04 -6.97 -10.41
N GLY A 64 6.63 -7.61 -9.42
CA GLY A 64 8.03 -7.38 -9.05
C GLY A 64 8.20 -6.29 -8.01
N ARG A 65 9.36 -6.32 -7.33
CA ARG A 65 9.68 -5.38 -6.26
C ARG A 65 9.73 -3.93 -6.76
N GLU A 66 10.44 -3.69 -7.87
CA GLU A 66 10.60 -2.34 -8.40
C GLU A 66 9.27 -1.69 -8.72
N GLU A 67 8.39 -2.41 -9.40
CA GLU A 67 7.09 -1.89 -9.78
C GLU A 67 6.20 -1.66 -8.56
N SER A 68 6.26 -2.56 -7.58
CA SER A 68 5.54 -2.40 -6.32
C SER A 68 5.94 -1.10 -5.61
N LEU A 69 7.24 -0.85 -5.51
CA LEU A 69 7.76 0.35 -4.83
C LEU A 69 7.50 1.61 -5.64
N ARG A 70 7.57 1.54 -6.96
CA ARG A 70 7.25 2.68 -7.83
C ARG A 70 5.80 3.11 -7.65
N THR A 71 4.90 2.14 -7.54
CA THR A 71 3.48 2.40 -7.32
C THR A 71 3.25 3.10 -5.98
N LEU A 72 3.93 2.65 -4.91
CA LEU A 72 3.82 3.32 -3.60
C LEU A 72 4.34 4.76 -3.66
N ALA A 73 5.46 4.98 -4.33
CA ALA A 73 6.01 6.32 -4.47
C ALA A 73 5.05 7.24 -5.22
N ARG A 74 4.41 6.73 -6.26
CA ARG A 74 3.42 7.48 -7.04
C ARG A 74 2.20 7.84 -6.20
N PHE A 75 1.68 6.89 -5.40
CA PHE A 75 0.57 7.18 -4.49
C PHE A 75 0.94 8.26 -3.48
N THR A 76 2.14 8.18 -2.93
CA THR A 76 2.61 9.17 -1.96
C THR A 76 2.66 10.56 -2.59
N ASP A 77 3.16 10.67 -3.81
CA ASP A 77 3.23 11.94 -4.53
C ASP A 77 1.83 12.51 -4.80
N LEU A 78 0.88 11.67 -5.19
CA LEU A 78 -0.49 12.10 -5.43
C LEU A 78 -1.16 12.60 -4.15
N ILE A 79 -0.96 11.92 -3.05
CA ILE A 79 -1.48 12.33 -1.75
C ILE A 79 -0.85 13.66 -1.32
N ALA A 80 0.46 13.82 -1.52
CA ALA A 80 1.17 15.04 -1.20
C ALA A 80 0.68 16.23 -2.02
N ALA A 81 0.25 15.99 -3.26
CA ALA A 81 -0.29 17.03 -4.15
C ALA A 81 -1.77 17.33 -3.88
N GLY A 82 -2.38 16.70 -2.87
CA GLY A 82 -3.81 16.89 -2.58
C GLY A 82 -4.74 16.14 -3.53
N GLN A 83 -4.23 15.14 -4.24
CA GLN A 83 -4.99 14.36 -5.22
C GLN A 83 -5.33 12.96 -4.68
N GLY A 84 -5.87 12.92 -3.45
CA GLY A 84 -6.20 11.67 -2.79
C GLY A 84 -7.22 10.81 -3.55
N ASP A 85 -8.17 11.46 -4.25
CA ASP A 85 -9.15 10.73 -5.06
C ASP A 85 -8.47 9.98 -6.20
N GLU A 86 -7.50 10.60 -6.84
CA GLU A 86 -6.74 9.96 -7.92
C GLU A 86 -5.91 8.80 -7.40
N ALA A 87 -5.30 8.94 -6.23
CA ALA A 87 -4.55 7.87 -5.59
C ALA A 87 -5.45 6.68 -5.28
N ALA A 88 -6.66 6.94 -4.75
CA ALA A 88 -7.63 5.89 -4.45
C ALA A 88 -8.07 5.16 -5.72
N ARG A 89 -8.27 5.89 -6.82
CA ARG A 89 -8.65 5.31 -8.10
C ARG A 89 -7.55 4.39 -8.64
N LEU A 90 -6.30 4.82 -8.55
CA LEU A 90 -5.17 4.00 -9.00
C LEU A 90 -5.03 2.73 -8.18
N LEU A 91 -5.24 2.82 -6.87
CA LEU A 91 -5.22 1.64 -6.00
C LEU A 91 -6.30 0.65 -6.41
N GLY A 92 -7.52 1.14 -6.67
CA GLY A 92 -8.63 0.30 -7.13
C GLY A 92 -8.31 -0.41 -8.43
N GLN A 93 -7.71 0.29 -9.41
CA GLN A 93 -7.32 -0.30 -10.67
C GLN A 93 -6.28 -1.40 -10.49
N GLY A 94 -5.30 -1.17 -9.61
CA GLY A 94 -4.28 -2.16 -9.33
C GLY A 94 -4.87 -3.44 -8.74
N LEU A 95 -5.83 -3.31 -7.83
CA LEU A 95 -6.51 -4.45 -7.22
C LEU A 95 -7.34 -5.20 -8.27
N GLU A 96 -8.05 -4.49 -9.15
CA GLU A 96 -8.81 -5.12 -10.22
C GLU A 96 -7.92 -5.91 -11.16
N GLN A 97 -6.78 -5.35 -11.55
CA GLN A 97 -5.83 -6.05 -12.41
C GLN A 97 -5.31 -7.32 -11.76
N PHE A 98 -5.04 -7.26 -10.45
CA PHE A 98 -4.57 -8.42 -9.71
C PHE A 98 -5.63 -9.52 -9.69
N GLU A 99 -6.89 -9.16 -9.43
CA GLU A 99 -8.01 -10.09 -9.40
C GLU A 99 -8.21 -10.78 -10.76
N THR A 100 -8.07 -10.02 -11.86
CA THR A 100 -8.21 -10.59 -13.20
C THR A 100 -7.08 -11.53 -13.56
N THR A 101 -5.91 -11.35 -12.96
CA THR A 101 -4.74 -12.18 -13.23
C THR A 101 -4.82 -13.53 -12.50
N LEU A 102 -5.55 -13.53 -11.39
CA LEU A 102 -5.72 -14.76 -10.61
C LEU A 102 -6.70 -15.71 -11.30
#